data_8b7cec7397bd2dd32b266db0c0f6ecba
#
_entry.id   8b7cec7397bd2dd32b266db0c0f6ecba
#
_cell.length_a   1.000
_cell.length_b   1.000
_cell.length_c   1.000
_cell.angle_alpha   90.00
_cell.angle_beta   90.00
_cell.angle_gamma   90.00
#
_symmetry.space_group_name_H-M   'P 1'
#
loop_
_entity.id
_entity.type
_entity.pdbx_description
1 polymer ?
#
loop_
_entity_poly.entity_id
_entity_poly.type
_entity_poly.pdbx_seq_one_letter_code
_entity_poly.pdbx_strand_id
1 'polypeptide(L)'
;MWASSPIQSKHLTVYNVPFMPNRDIDATWKYHNGTKHSYLSLRVHPHFLDWENKPLLFKIYPTLEVTRLPKDFEQTGVAALSAISNPGVVSHEEVLPSLDTIAQLLFFSAGVTKSRKFPGGETFFRAAACTGALYEVELYLACRDLPDVAAGVYHFGVAEFGLRQLRAGDYRKVLVDAAAGDPAMAQAPLIVICTGTYWRNAWKYRSRAYRHFGWDNGTILANLLAVSTSLRFHCKLFTGFVDQPVNALLDVDLLKETAFSMAAIGHNTAVPSANPLFEPLKLPLVPYSREEVDYPAMRQMQEASNLTSPDEVAAWRGSKLIIPPRAPKGHLIDLQPPPGSTLPADTIEQVIQRRASTRKFARESISFAELSTILDRATGGIPADFAPTVGSQLNDFYLIVHSVRDLAPGAYFFHHERKQLELLKEGNFREQAGYLGLEQDLPADASVDVFFLADLHKIVATYGNRGYRATQLEAGILGGKLYLAAYAQNLGASGLTFYDDDVVNFFSPHAKGKSAIFLVALGRSAKK
;
A
#
# COMPACT_ATOMS: atom_id res chain seq x y z
N MET A 1 66.15 31.40 -31.78
CA MET A 1 64.75 31.62 -32.17
C MET A 1 63.98 30.31 -31.98
N TRP A 2 63.26 30.18 -30.88
CA TRP A 2 62.36 29.06 -30.65
C TRP A 2 60.96 29.65 -30.46
N ALA A 3 60.10 29.36 -31.41
CA ALA A 3 58.71 29.81 -31.36
C ALA A 3 57.90 28.86 -30.49
N SER A 4 57.28 29.38 -29.42
CA SER A 4 56.36 28.70 -28.56
C SER A 4 54.96 28.79 -29.15
N SER A 5 54.36 27.64 -29.49
CA SER A 5 52.95 27.52 -29.89
C SER A 5 52.03 27.61 -28.64
N PRO A 6 50.90 28.31 -28.72
CA PRO A 6 49.98 28.38 -27.60
C PRO A 6 49.16 27.09 -27.48
N ILE A 7 49.10 26.55 -26.25
CA ILE A 7 48.24 25.44 -25.86
C ILE A 7 46.80 25.96 -25.82
N GLN A 8 45.94 25.49 -26.73
CA GLN A 8 44.51 25.72 -26.67
C GLN A 8 43.90 24.96 -25.45
N SER A 9 43.42 25.70 -24.47
CA SER A 9 42.61 25.16 -23.38
C SER A 9 41.26 24.67 -23.92
N LYS A 10 41.06 23.36 -23.94
CA LYS A 10 39.73 22.78 -24.15
C LYS A 10 38.86 23.12 -22.93
N HIS A 11 37.91 24.02 -23.10
CA HIS A 11 36.83 24.22 -22.17
C HIS A 11 36.00 22.91 -22.09
N LEU A 12 36.15 22.17 -21.01
CA LEU A 12 35.23 21.12 -20.62
C LEU A 12 33.91 21.81 -20.23
N THR A 13 32.92 21.72 -21.10
CA THR A 13 31.55 22.10 -20.79
C THR A 13 31.04 21.09 -19.75
N VAL A 14 31.06 21.47 -18.49
CA VAL A 14 30.39 20.71 -17.43
C VAL A 14 28.90 20.88 -17.70
N TYR A 15 28.29 19.87 -18.29
CA TYR A 15 26.84 19.79 -18.33
C TYR A 15 26.37 19.68 -16.89
N ASN A 16 25.72 20.72 -16.38
CA ASN A 16 25.00 20.69 -15.12
C ASN A 16 23.82 19.75 -15.33
N VAL A 17 24.01 18.46 -15.06
CA VAL A 17 22.90 17.49 -15.01
C VAL A 17 22.04 17.93 -13.83
N PRO A 18 20.75 18.26 -14.03
CA PRO A 18 19.89 18.65 -12.93
C PRO A 18 19.90 17.54 -11.88
N PHE A 19 20.05 17.93 -10.62
CA PHE A 19 20.00 16.99 -9.50
C PHE A 19 18.62 16.30 -9.49
N MET A 20 18.61 15.01 -9.75
CA MET A 20 17.41 14.15 -9.75
C MET A 20 17.43 13.27 -8.49
N PRO A 21 16.77 13.67 -7.41
CA PRO A 21 16.85 12.96 -6.12
C PRO A 21 16.47 11.48 -6.24
N ASN A 22 15.48 11.16 -7.10
CA ASN A 22 15.05 9.78 -7.34
C ASN A 22 16.18 8.86 -7.87
N ARG A 23 17.24 9.38 -8.47
CA ARG A 23 18.34 8.59 -9.06
C ARG A 23 19.52 8.36 -8.12
N ASP A 24 19.56 9.03 -6.98
CA ASP A 24 20.53 8.74 -5.91
C ASP A 24 20.05 7.56 -5.05
N ILE A 25 20.27 6.33 -5.56
CA ILE A 25 19.75 5.09 -4.94
C ILE A 25 20.44 4.73 -3.61
N ASP A 26 21.52 5.40 -3.24
CA ASP A 26 22.19 5.19 -1.95
C ASP A 26 21.24 5.57 -0.80
N ALA A 27 20.35 6.52 -1.02
CA ALA A 27 19.31 6.89 -0.05
C ALA A 27 18.40 5.70 0.30
N THR A 28 17.95 4.92 -0.69
CA THR A 28 17.19 3.68 -0.45
C THR A 28 17.97 2.70 0.41
N TRP A 29 19.23 2.45 0.08
CA TRP A 29 20.02 1.46 0.82
C TRP A 29 20.36 1.92 2.23
N LYS A 30 20.66 3.19 2.41
CA LYS A 30 20.85 3.79 3.74
C LYS A 30 19.60 3.62 4.59
N TYR A 31 18.43 3.98 4.05
CA TYR A 31 17.16 3.84 4.75
C TYR A 31 16.79 2.37 5.00
N HIS A 32 16.82 1.53 3.96
CA HIS A 32 16.44 0.13 4.04
C HIS A 32 17.29 -0.61 5.08
N ASN A 33 18.61 -0.50 5.00
CA ASN A 33 19.53 -1.16 5.91
C ASN A 33 19.46 -0.58 7.34
N GLY A 34 19.32 0.74 7.47
CA GLY A 34 19.21 1.41 8.77
C GLY A 34 17.90 1.15 9.53
N THR A 35 16.89 0.57 8.85
CA THR A 35 15.58 0.25 9.44
C THR A 35 15.27 -1.25 9.48
N LYS A 36 16.24 -2.10 9.16
CA LYS A 36 16.11 -3.56 9.33
C LYS A 36 15.97 -3.92 10.80
N HIS A 37 15.14 -4.92 11.06
CA HIS A 37 15.13 -5.60 12.35
C HIS A 37 16.09 -6.78 12.32
N SER A 38 16.88 -6.90 13.36
CA SER A 38 17.66 -8.08 13.72
C SER A 38 17.47 -8.38 15.19
N TYR A 39 17.78 -9.62 15.60
CA TYR A 39 17.76 -10.01 17.00
C TYR A 39 18.51 -9.02 17.90
N LEU A 40 19.69 -8.57 17.45
CA LEU A 40 20.52 -7.64 18.21
C LEU A 40 19.95 -6.21 18.23
N SER A 41 19.48 -5.69 17.08
CA SER A 41 19.01 -4.30 16.96
C SER A 41 17.84 -4.00 17.90
N LEU A 42 16.94 -4.97 18.10
CA LEU A 42 15.78 -4.80 18.98
C LEU A 42 16.14 -4.82 20.47
N ARG A 43 17.25 -5.49 20.85
CA ARG A 43 17.68 -5.61 22.26
C ARG A 43 18.64 -4.50 22.68
N VAL A 44 19.50 -4.04 21.77
CA VAL A 44 20.48 -2.98 22.05
C VAL A 44 19.80 -1.60 22.15
N HIS A 45 18.74 -1.38 21.39
CA HIS A 45 18.01 -0.11 21.36
C HIS A 45 16.52 -0.30 21.64
N PRO A 46 16.11 -0.75 22.84
CA PRO A 46 14.70 -0.93 23.16
C PRO A 46 13.95 0.39 23.02
N HIS A 47 12.70 0.31 22.62
CA HIS A 47 11.82 1.47 22.52
C HIS A 47 10.68 1.34 23.53
N PHE A 48 10.60 2.31 24.43
CA PHE A 48 9.54 2.41 25.41
C PHE A 48 8.50 3.42 24.92
N LEU A 49 7.23 3.02 24.92
CA LEU A 49 6.14 3.86 24.44
C LEU A 49 5.76 4.90 25.49
N ASP A 50 5.81 6.17 25.12
CA ASP A 50 5.25 7.26 25.92
C ASP A 50 3.72 7.32 25.67
N TRP A 51 2.97 6.63 26.53
CA TRP A 51 1.52 6.53 26.41
C TRP A 51 0.79 7.86 26.64
N GLU A 52 1.35 8.78 27.43
CA GLU A 52 0.80 10.12 27.65
C GLU A 52 0.92 11.00 26.43
N ASN A 53 1.89 10.70 25.57
CA ASN A 53 2.14 11.38 24.30
C ASN A 53 1.64 10.59 23.06
N LYS A 54 0.75 9.60 23.28
CA LYS A 54 0.18 8.81 22.20
C LYS A 54 -0.58 9.73 21.24
N PRO A 55 -0.30 9.66 19.92
CA PRO A 55 -0.93 10.54 18.94
C PRO A 55 -2.43 10.24 18.75
N LEU A 56 -3.18 11.30 18.44
CA LEU A 56 -4.55 11.20 17.98
C LEU A 56 -4.62 10.37 16.69
N LEU A 57 -5.66 9.53 16.59
CA LEU A 57 -5.86 8.63 15.45
C LEU A 57 -6.52 9.31 14.24
N PHE A 58 -6.85 10.60 14.36
CA PHE A 58 -7.60 11.36 13.37
C PHE A 58 -6.95 12.71 13.14
N LYS A 59 -6.92 13.16 11.89
CA LYS A 59 -6.58 14.53 11.52
C LYS A 59 -7.84 15.40 11.63
N ILE A 60 -7.74 16.52 12.34
CA ILE A 60 -8.89 17.39 12.63
C ILE A 60 -8.57 18.81 12.22
N TYR A 61 -9.39 19.36 11.33
CA TYR A 61 -9.43 20.77 10.95
C TYR A 61 -10.54 21.46 11.76
N PRO A 62 -10.22 22.19 12.84
CA PRO A 62 -11.24 22.69 13.77
C PRO A 62 -12.10 23.81 13.17
N THR A 63 -11.65 24.46 12.11
CA THR A 63 -12.32 25.63 11.50
C THR A 63 -13.14 25.30 10.25
N LEU A 64 -13.04 24.07 9.73
CA LEU A 64 -13.77 23.67 8.54
C LEU A 64 -15.07 22.96 8.89
N GLU A 65 -16.14 23.35 8.22
CA GLU A 65 -17.42 22.65 8.31
C GLU A 65 -17.34 21.24 7.75
N VAL A 66 -18.14 20.35 8.30
CA VAL A 66 -18.21 18.94 7.91
C VAL A 66 -19.50 18.67 7.17
N THR A 67 -19.39 18.31 5.90
CA THR A 67 -20.50 17.70 5.15
C THR A 67 -20.54 16.21 5.50
N ARG A 68 -21.55 15.79 6.27
CA ARG A 68 -21.68 14.38 6.67
C ARG A 68 -22.00 13.51 5.48
N LEU A 69 -21.37 12.35 5.44
CA LEU A 69 -21.61 11.31 4.43
C LEU A 69 -22.75 10.39 4.89
N PRO A 70 -23.59 9.90 3.95
CA PRO A 70 -24.61 8.90 4.25
C PRO A 70 -23.97 7.59 4.72
N LYS A 71 -24.68 6.85 5.60
CA LYS A 71 -24.21 5.56 6.13
C LYS A 71 -25.12 4.38 5.74
N ASP A 72 -26.25 4.68 5.13
CA ASP A 72 -27.20 3.67 4.66
C ASP A 72 -26.81 3.26 3.24
N PHE A 73 -25.92 2.29 3.13
CA PHE A 73 -25.39 1.83 1.85
C PHE A 73 -26.21 0.67 1.30
N GLU A 74 -26.55 0.74 0.03
CA GLU A 74 -27.01 -0.43 -0.71
C GLU A 74 -25.83 -1.39 -0.92
N GLN A 75 -26.05 -2.68 -0.62
CA GLN A 75 -25.04 -3.69 -0.90
C GLN A 75 -25.00 -3.97 -2.40
N THR A 76 -23.78 -4.03 -2.96
CA THR A 76 -23.60 -4.28 -4.40
C THR A 76 -23.97 -5.72 -4.80
N GLY A 77 -24.01 -6.64 -3.85
CA GLY A 77 -24.26 -8.06 -4.11
C GLY A 77 -23.09 -8.79 -4.77
N VAL A 78 -21.95 -8.10 -4.98
CA VAL A 78 -20.78 -8.70 -5.63
C VAL A 78 -19.98 -9.52 -4.62
N ALA A 79 -19.77 -10.80 -4.94
CA ALA A 79 -18.97 -11.70 -4.10
C ALA A 79 -17.53 -11.17 -3.94
N ALA A 80 -17.02 -11.19 -2.71
CA ALA A 80 -15.72 -10.65 -2.36
C ALA A 80 -14.57 -11.24 -3.19
N LEU A 81 -14.55 -12.56 -3.39
CA LEU A 81 -13.52 -13.22 -4.18
C LEU A 81 -13.54 -12.81 -5.66
N SER A 82 -14.69 -12.40 -6.19
CA SER A 82 -14.78 -11.83 -7.53
C SER A 82 -14.30 -10.38 -7.56
N ALA A 83 -14.69 -9.56 -6.60
CA ALA A 83 -14.29 -8.16 -6.49
C ALA A 83 -12.75 -8.01 -6.33
N ILE A 84 -12.10 -8.92 -5.60
CA ILE A 84 -10.65 -8.89 -5.34
C ILE A 84 -9.85 -9.25 -6.60
N SER A 85 -10.35 -10.18 -7.43
CA SER A 85 -9.61 -10.74 -8.57
C SER A 85 -9.70 -9.92 -9.85
N ASN A 86 -10.74 -9.09 -9.99
CA ASN A 86 -10.95 -8.29 -11.19
C ASN A 86 -10.27 -6.92 -11.05
N PRO A 87 -9.13 -6.69 -11.71
CA PRO A 87 -8.45 -5.39 -11.64
C PRO A 87 -9.14 -4.39 -12.57
N GLY A 88 -10.24 -3.81 -12.10
CA GLY A 88 -10.93 -2.72 -12.77
C GLY A 88 -11.78 -3.15 -13.98
N VAL A 89 -13.00 -2.67 -14.01
CA VAL A 89 -13.85 -2.73 -15.20
C VAL A 89 -13.39 -1.60 -16.12
N VAL A 90 -12.89 -1.89 -17.30
CA VAL A 90 -12.69 -0.87 -18.33
C VAL A 90 -14.07 -0.60 -18.92
N SER A 91 -14.81 0.35 -18.35
CA SER A 91 -16.00 0.90 -18.99
C SER A 91 -15.60 2.07 -19.86
N HIS A 92 -16.05 2.11 -21.09
CA HIS A 92 -15.95 3.28 -21.96
C HIS A 92 -17.16 4.21 -21.79
N GLU A 93 -18.12 3.81 -20.97
CA GLU A 93 -19.29 4.61 -20.63
C GLU A 93 -18.93 5.62 -19.54
N GLU A 94 -19.58 6.77 -19.58
CA GLU A 94 -19.43 7.79 -18.53
C GLU A 94 -20.05 7.25 -17.23
N VAL A 95 -19.24 7.11 -16.19
CA VAL A 95 -19.67 6.67 -14.86
C VAL A 95 -19.15 7.65 -13.82
N LEU A 96 -20.08 8.48 -13.32
CA LEU A 96 -19.79 9.50 -12.30
C LEU A 96 -20.14 8.95 -10.91
N PRO A 97 -19.22 9.06 -9.93
CA PRO A 97 -19.55 8.78 -8.55
C PRO A 97 -20.59 9.75 -7.99
N SER A 98 -21.61 9.26 -7.30
CA SER A 98 -22.52 10.05 -6.48
C SER A 98 -21.98 10.22 -5.05
N LEU A 99 -22.61 11.06 -4.23
CA LEU A 99 -22.27 11.18 -2.81
C LEU A 99 -22.36 9.83 -2.09
N ASP A 100 -23.38 9.00 -2.38
CA ASP A 100 -23.55 7.67 -1.80
C ASP A 100 -22.41 6.73 -2.18
N THR A 101 -22.02 6.70 -3.45
CA THR A 101 -20.92 5.84 -3.89
C THR A 101 -19.56 6.32 -3.37
N ILE A 102 -19.34 7.64 -3.24
CA ILE A 102 -18.17 8.20 -2.56
C ILE A 102 -18.15 7.78 -1.09
N ALA A 103 -19.30 7.85 -0.41
CA ALA A 103 -19.42 7.42 0.98
C ALA A 103 -19.07 5.93 1.14
N GLN A 104 -19.56 5.05 0.24
CA GLN A 104 -19.23 3.62 0.24
C GLN A 104 -17.73 3.39 0.01
N LEU A 105 -17.14 4.04 -1.02
CA LEU A 105 -15.71 3.95 -1.30
C LEU A 105 -14.87 4.31 -0.08
N LEU A 106 -15.19 5.41 0.60
CA LEU A 106 -14.45 5.90 1.77
C LEU A 106 -14.68 5.04 3.02
N PHE A 107 -15.94 4.62 3.26
CA PHE A 107 -16.27 3.79 4.41
C PHE A 107 -15.55 2.44 4.37
N PHE A 108 -15.70 1.72 3.25
CA PHE A 108 -15.13 0.38 3.11
C PHE A 108 -13.61 0.39 2.85
N SER A 109 -13.03 1.53 2.51
CA SER A 109 -11.57 1.66 2.39
C SER A 109 -10.90 2.03 3.70
N ALA A 110 -11.38 3.08 4.39
CA ALA A 110 -10.70 3.65 5.55
C ALA A 110 -11.63 4.08 6.69
N GLY A 111 -12.95 3.88 6.57
CA GLY A 111 -13.94 4.25 7.60
C GLY A 111 -13.82 3.42 8.87
N VAL A 112 -14.40 3.92 9.97
CA VAL A 112 -14.50 3.18 11.24
C VAL A 112 -15.62 2.16 11.11
N THR A 113 -15.27 0.87 11.08
CA THR A 113 -16.23 -0.25 11.00
C THR A 113 -16.61 -0.81 12.38
N LYS A 114 -15.77 -0.57 13.38
CA LYS A 114 -15.98 -1.10 14.73
C LYS A 114 -15.32 -0.21 15.78
N SER A 115 -15.94 -0.08 16.94
CA SER A 115 -15.28 0.52 18.11
C SER A 115 -15.42 -0.37 19.35
N ARG A 116 -14.54 -0.18 20.31
CA ARG A 116 -14.57 -0.87 21.61
C ARG A 116 -14.30 0.13 22.72
N LYS A 117 -15.28 0.32 23.57
CA LYS A 117 -15.15 1.14 24.80
C LYS A 117 -14.52 0.34 25.93
N PHE A 118 -13.70 1.00 26.73
CA PHE A 118 -13.09 0.46 27.94
C PHE A 118 -12.96 1.59 28.98
N PRO A 119 -12.77 1.28 30.26
CA PRO A 119 -12.52 2.30 31.26
C PRO A 119 -11.32 3.16 30.88
N GLY A 120 -11.54 4.47 30.66
CA GLY A 120 -10.50 5.42 30.26
C GLY A 120 -10.37 5.71 28.77
N GLY A 121 -11.22 5.13 27.90
CA GLY A 121 -11.17 5.46 26.47
C GLY A 121 -11.97 4.59 25.51
N GLU A 122 -11.72 4.80 24.24
CA GLU A 122 -12.32 4.04 23.15
C GLU A 122 -11.23 3.70 22.11
N THR A 123 -11.28 2.49 21.58
CA THR A 123 -10.43 2.04 20.48
C THR A 123 -11.27 1.89 19.23
N PHE A 124 -10.77 2.44 18.13
CA PHE A 124 -11.42 2.39 16.83
C PHE A 124 -10.73 1.36 15.92
N PHE A 125 -11.52 0.67 15.11
CA PHE A 125 -11.02 -0.25 14.09
C PHE A 125 -11.56 0.20 12.73
N ARG A 126 -10.64 0.43 11.80
CA ARG A 126 -11.00 0.85 10.44
C ARG A 126 -11.17 -0.34 9.51
N ALA A 127 -11.80 -0.09 8.37
CA ALA A 127 -12.06 -1.05 7.30
C ALA A 127 -10.80 -1.76 6.81
N ALA A 128 -9.70 -1.05 6.63
CA ALA A 128 -8.39 -1.63 6.28
C ALA A 128 -7.59 -2.04 7.52
N ALA A 129 -6.69 -3.02 7.38
CA ALA A 129 -5.68 -3.31 8.38
C ALA A 129 -4.69 -2.16 8.48
N CYS A 130 -4.14 -1.94 9.68
CA CYS A 130 -3.13 -0.90 9.89
C CYS A 130 -2.14 -1.33 10.96
N THR A 131 -0.89 -1.01 10.77
CA THR A 131 0.22 -1.31 11.66
C THR A 131 0.02 -0.64 13.01
N GLY A 132 -0.11 -1.45 14.04
CA GLY A 132 -0.36 -0.98 15.40
C GLY A 132 -1.72 -0.30 15.63
N ALA A 133 -2.63 -0.27 14.65
CA ALA A 133 -3.89 0.48 14.65
C ALA A 133 -3.67 1.98 14.90
N LEU A 134 -2.63 2.57 14.29
CA LEU A 134 -2.23 3.98 14.45
C LEU A 134 -2.77 4.87 13.34
N TYR A 135 -3.15 4.29 12.21
CA TYR A 135 -3.91 4.92 11.10
C TYR A 135 -3.29 6.21 10.56
N GLU A 136 -2.00 6.16 10.25
CA GLU A 136 -1.22 7.30 9.77
C GLU A 136 -1.58 7.78 8.36
N VAL A 137 -2.38 7.01 7.61
CA VAL A 137 -2.80 7.39 6.25
C VAL A 137 -4.07 8.23 6.32
N GLU A 138 -3.99 9.43 5.70
CA GLU A 138 -5.13 10.31 5.45
C GLU A 138 -5.58 10.23 3.99
N LEU A 139 -6.88 10.44 3.75
CA LEU A 139 -7.46 10.45 2.41
C LEU A 139 -7.98 11.85 2.07
N TYR A 140 -7.61 12.29 0.87
CA TYR A 140 -8.14 13.50 0.26
C TYR A 140 -8.79 13.16 -1.06
N LEU A 141 -9.72 14.00 -1.48
CA LEU A 141 -10.43 13.86 -2.74
C LEU A 141 -10.27 15.13 -3.56
N ALA A 142 -10.03 14.99 -4.85
CA ALA A 142 -10.18 16.07 -5.82
C ALA A 142 -11.21 15.62 -6.86
N CYS A 143 -12.26 16.39 -7.05
CA CYS A 143 -13.33 16.02 -7.98
C CYS A 143 -13.81 17.21 -8.81
N ARG A 144 -14.43 16.91 -9.96
CA ARG A 144 -15.30 17.82 -10.69
C ARG A 144 -16.65 17.95 -9.99
N ASP A 145 -17.54 18.75 -10.55
CA ASP A 145 -18.94 18.69 -10.14
C ASP A 145 -19.49 17.28 -10.38
N LEU A 146 -19.96 16.66 -9.31
CA LEU A 146 -20.55 15.33 -9.28
C LEU A 146 -22.00 15.46 -8.76
N PRO A 147 -22.84 14.44 -8.96
CA PRO A 147 -24.15 14.43 -8.30
C PRO A 147 -23.97 14.63 -6.78
N ASP A 148 -24.56 15.67 -6.25
CA ASP A 148 -24.57 16.05 -4.82
C ASP A 148 -23.20 16.41 -4.20
N VAL A 149 -22.13 16.57 -5.01
CA VAL A 149 -20.81 17.01 -4.53
C VAL A 149 -20.26 18.06 -5.49
N ALA A 150 -20.10 19.28 -5.00
CA ALA A 150 -19.50 20.36 -5.78
C ALA A 150 -18.02 20.05 -6.12
N ALA A 151 -17.54 20.62 -7.23
CA ALA A 151 -16.12 20.53 -7.57
C ALA A 151 -15.25 21.07 -6.43
N GLY A 152 -14.23 20.34 -6.03
CA GLY A 152 -13.38 20.75 -4.92
C GLY A 152 -12.25 19.80 -4.58
N VAL A 153 -11.45 20.24 -3.61
CA VAL A 153 -10.50 19.41 -2.88
C VAL A 153 -11.03 19.25 -1.47
N TYR A 154 -11.14 18.01 -1.02
CA TYR A 154 -11.74 17.66 0.26
C TYR A 154 -10.80 16.78 1.08
N HIS A 155 -10.84 16.93 2.41
CA HIS A 155 -10.29 15.96 3.36
C HIS A 155 -11.39 15.04 3.88
N PHE A 156 -11.13 13.75 3.95
CA PHE A 156 -12.05 12.78 4.55
C PHE A 156 -11.87 12.72 6.06
N GLY A 157 -12.78 13.34 6.78
CA GLY A 157 -12.86 13.30 8.25
C GLY A 157 -13.42 11.96 8.74
N VAL A 158 -12.54 11.02 9.05
CA VAL A 158 -12.92 9.64 9.41
C VAL A 158 -13.71 9.61 10.73
N ALA A 159 -13.37 10.47 11.69
CA ALA A 159 -14.04 10.51 13.01
C ALA A 159 -15.52 10.86 12.89
N GLU A 160 -15.84 11.85 12.07
CA GLU A 160 -17.20 12.34 11.85
C GLU A 160 -17.89 11.64 10.69
N PHE A 161 -17.13 10.88 9.90
CA PHE A 161 -17.54 10.30 8.64
C PHE A 161 -18.15 11.38 7.73
N GLY A 162 -17.31 12.27 7.27
CA GLY A 162 -17.71 13.42 6.46
C GLY A 162 -16.56 14.00 5.64
N LEU A 163 -16.90 14.93 4.77
CA LEU A 163 -15.96 15.67 3.94
C LEU A 163 -15.79 17.09 4.48
N ARG A 164 -14.55 17.57 4.51
CA ARG A 164 -14.20 18.97 4.75
C ARG A 164 -13.61 19.56 3.49
N GLN A 165 -14.27 20.56 2.92
CA GLN A 165 -13.79 21.23 1.74
C GLN A 165 -12.59 22.11 2.07
N LEU A 166 -11.44 21.79 1.48
CA LEU A 166 -10.22 22.59 1.57
C LEU A 166 -10.21 23.69 0.50
N ARG A 167 -10.64 23.34 -0.72
CA ARG A 167 -10.68 24.27 -1.85
C ARG A 167 -11.96 24.06 -2.66
N ALA A 168 -12.62 25.13 -3.06
CA ALA A 168 -13.75 25.09 -3.98
C ALA A 168 -13.26 25.25 -5.42
N GLY A 169 -13.82 24.46 -6.36
CA GLY A 169 -13.48 24.45 -7.77
C GLY A 169 -12.72 23.18 -8.22
N ASP A 170 -12.64 22.99 -9.54
CA ASP A 170 -12.01 21.80 -10.13
C ASP A 170 -10.48 21.95 -10.24
N TYR A 171 -9.75 21.29 -9.36
CA TYR A 171 -8.28 21.28 -9.32
C TYR A 171 -7.68 19.99 -9.90
N ARG A 172 -8.47 19.11 -10.52
CA ARG A 172 -7.96 17.85 -11.07
C ARG A 172 -6.83 18.05 -12.08
N LYS A 173 -6.83 19.18 -12.83
CA LYS A 173 -5.77 19.48 -13.81
C LYS A 173 -4.37 19.52 -13.18
N VAL A 174 -4.24 19.99 -11.93
CA VAL A 174 -2.98 19.95 -11.17
C VAL A 174 -2.47 18.53 -11.03
N LEU A 175 -3.35 17.59 -10.70
CA LEU A 175 -3.02 16.17 -10.50
C LEU A 175 -2.76 15.46 -11.83
N VAL A 176 -3.50 15.82 -12.88
CA VAL A 176 -3.28 15.31 -14.24
C VAL A 176 -1.89 15.70 -14.73
N ASP A 177 -1.52 16.98 -14.57
CA ASP A 177 -0.19 17.47 -14.97
C ASP A 177 0.91 16.84 -14.12
N ALA A 178 0.70 16.71 -12.81
CA ALA A 178 1.62 16.01 -11.92
C ALA A 178 1.82 14.54 -12.33
N ALA A 179 0.77 13.88 -12.86
CA ALA A 179 0.84 12.51 -13.38
C ALA A 179 1.26 12.44 -14.87
N ALA A 180 1.91 13.49 -15.40
CA ALA A 180 2.38 13.57 -16.79
C ALA A 180 1.28 13.26 -17.82
N GLY A 181 0.07 13.76 -17.59
CA GLY A 181 -1.05 13.67 -18.54
C GLY A 181 -1.60 12.25 -18.76
N ASP A 182 -1.42 11.33 -17.79
CA ASP A 182 -1.94 9.95 -17.94
C ASP A 182 -3.44 9.97 -18.28
N PRO A 183 -3.89 9.25 -19.32
CA PRO A 183 -5.28 9.28 -19.76
C PRO A 183 -6.28 8.85 -18.67
N ALA A 184 -5.96 7.85 -17.84
CA ALA A 184 -6.85 7.41 -16.77
C ALA A 184 -6.99 8.50 -15.69
N MET A 185 -5.92 9.25 -15.42
CA MET A 185 -5.96 10.39 -14.50
C MET A 185 -6.77 11.56 -15.08
N ALA A 186 -6.59 11.85 -16.38
CA ALA A 186 -7.29 12.93 -17.08
C ALA A 186 -8.80 12.67 -17.18
N GLN A 187 -9.19 11.42 -17.35
CA GLN A 187 -10.59 11.00 -17.50
C GLN A 187 -11.28 10.69 -16.17
N ALA A 188 -10.56 10.70 -15.05
CA ALA A 188 -11.15 10.42 -13.74
C ALA A 188 -12.02 11.60 -13.25
N PRO A 189 -13.31 11.42 -12.98
CA PRO A 189 -14.14 12.44 -12.35
C PRO A 189 -13.80 12.65 -10.88
N LEU A 190 -13.22 11.65 -10.22
CA LEU A 190 -12.80 11.64 -8.83
C LEU A 190 -11.37 11.09 -8.72
N ILE A 191 -10.52 11.80 -7.99
CA ILE A 191 -9.16 11.35 -7.66
C ILE A 191 -9.05 11.30 -6.13
N VAL A 192 -8.69 10.13 -5.59
CA VAL A 192 -8.37 9.97 -4.17
C VAL A 192 -6.86 10.10 -4.01
N ILE A 193 -6.40 10.95 -3.11
CA ILE A 193 -5.00 11.12 -2.76
C ILE A 193 -4.79 10.58 -1.35
N CYS A 194 -3.85 9.65 -1.21
CA CYS A 194 -3.45 9.10 0.09
C CYS A 194 -2.16 9.77 0.54
N THR A 195 -2.14 10.27 1.77
CA THR A 195 -0.95 10.86 2.40
C THR A 195 -0.51 10.01 3.59
N GLY A 196 0.76 10.14 3.98
CA GLY A 196 1.29 9.53 5.20
C GLY A 196 1.68 10.60 6.22
N THR A 197 1.18 10.47 7.46
CA THR A 197 1.56 11.34 8.59
C THR A 197 2.69 10.69 9.38
N TYR A 198 3.86 11.35 9.46
CA TYR A 198 5.07 10.72 10.00
C TYR A 198 4.91 10.32 11.47
N TRP A 199 4.51 11.25 12.33
CA TRP A 199 4.51 11.04 13.78
C TRP A 199 3.58 9.92 14.25
N ARG A 200 2.37 9.79 13.68
CA ARG A 200 1.39 8.82 14.17
C ARG A 200 1.92 7.38 14.25
N ASN A 201 2.63 6.95 13.23
CA ASN A 201 3.19 5.60 13.23
C ASN A 201 4.60 5.56 13.84
N ALA A 202 5.40 6.64 13.64
CA ALA A 202 6.75 6.74 14.19
C ALA A 202 6.78 6.79 15.73
N TRP A 203 5.70 7.22 16.38
CA TRP A 203 5.53 7.12 17.83
C TRP A 203 5.84 5.71 18.36
N LYS A 204 5.47 4.69 17.60
CA LYS A 204 5.70 3.29 18.00
C LYS A 204 6.85 2.64 17.24
N TYR A 205 7.06 2.98 15.97
CA TYR A 205 7.95 2.23 15.09
C TYR A 205 9.16 3.02 14.61
N ARG A 206 9.34 4.24 15.14
CA ARG A 206 10.46 5.13 14.79
C ARG A 206 10.61 5.27 13.27
N SER A 207 11.84 5.33 12.78
CA SER A 207 12.12 5.48 11.34
C SER A 207 11.56 4.35 10.46
N ARG A 208 11.31 3.14 11.00
CA ARG A 208 10.73 2.03 10.22
C ARG A 208 9.31 2.35 9.71
N ALA A 209 8.62 3.30 10.33
CA ALA A 209 7.27 3.73 9.99
C ALA A 209 7.09 4.15 8.53
N TYR A 210 8.13 4.59 7.80
CA TYR A 210 8.01 4.89 6.38
C TYR A 210 7.72 3.64 5.52
N ARG A 211 8.17 2.44 5.93
CA ARG A 211 7.76 1.18 5.26
C ARG A 211 6.27 0.93 5.48
N HIS A 212 5.77 1.27 6.68
CA HIS A 212 4.36 1.09 7.04
C HIS A 212 3.45 2.01 6.22
N PHE A 213 3.90 3.19 5.78
CA PHE A 213 3.14 4.01 4.84
C PHE A 213 2.74 3.22 3.59
N GLY A 214 3.66 2.43 3.03
CA GLY A 214 3.36 1.57 1.90
C GLY A 214 2.39 0.45 2.28
N TRP A 215 2.65 -0.25 3.39
CA TRP A 215 1.81 -1.38 3.80
C TRP A 215 0.39 -0.95 4.15
N ASP A 216 0.24 0.07 4.98
CA ASP A 216 -1.06 0.51 5.49
C ASP A 216 -1.86 1.25 4.40
N ASN A 217 -1.20 2.05 3.57
CA ASN A 217 -1.82 2.61 2.38
C ASN A 217 -2.24 1.50 1.40
N GLY A 218 -1.38 0.50 1.18
CA GLY A 218 -1.69 -0.63 0.31
C GLY A 218 -2.91 -1.41 0.77
N THR A 219 -3.10 -1.64 2.08
CA THR A 219 -4.31 -2.30 2.59
C THR A 219 -5.58 -1.48 2.38
N ILE A 220 -5.50 -0.14 2.48
CA ILE A 220 -6.60 0.78 2.13
C ILE A 220 -6.92 0.66 0.63
N LEU A 221 -5.88 0.69 -0.22
CA LEU A 221 -6.06 0.61 -1.67
C LEU A 221 -6.55 -0.76 -2.14
N ALA A 222 -6.22 -1.85 -1.44
CA ALA A 222 -6.80 -3.17 -1.72
C ALA A 222 -8.32 -3.17 -1.53
N ASN A 223 -8.80 -2.57 -0.44
CA ASN A 223 -10.21 -2.38 -0.20
C ASN A 223 -10.85 -1.44 -1.25
N LEU A 224 -10.20 -0.30 -1.53
CA LEU A 224 -10.68 0.69 -2.51
C LEU A 224 -10.85 0.06 -3.90
N LEU A 225 -9.88 -0.72 -4.36
CA LEU A 225 -9.93 -1.44 -5.64
C LEU A 225 -11.10 -2.44 -5.69
N ALA A 226 -11.27 -3.24 -4.62
CA ALA A 226 -12.33 -4.22 -4.55
C ALA A 226 -13.72 -3.57 -4.52
N VAL A 227 -13.89 -2.48 -3.75
CA VAL A 227 -15.15 -1.73 -3.68
C VAL A 227 -15.40 -0.97 -5.00
N SER A 228 -14.38 -0.38 -5.62
CA SER A 228 -14.53 0.24 -6.95
C SER A 228 -15.00 -0.79 -7.98
N THR A 229 -14.44 -2.01 -7.94
CA THR A 229 -14.86 -3.12 -8.82
C THR A 229 -16.31 -3.50 -8.59
N SER A 230 -16.76 -3.60 -7.32
CA SER A 230 -18.15 -3.96 -6.98
C SER A 230 -19.14 -2.88 -7.41
N LEU A 231 -18.75 -1.62 -7.37
CA LEU A 231 -19.51 -0.47 -7.84
C LEU A 231 -19.36 -0.21 -9.36
N ARG A 232 -18.59 -1.06 -10.07
CA ARG A 232 -18.31 -0.96 -11.52
C ARG A 232 -17.57 0.31 -11.92
N PHE A 233 -16.80 0.91 -11.02
CA PHE A 233 -15.91 2.01 -11.37
C PHE A 233 -14.57 1.50 -11.88
N HIS A 234 -14.09 2.13 -12.96
CA HIS A 234 -12.66 2.05 -13.29
C HIS A 234 -11.84 2.66 -12.16
N CYS A 235 -10.78 1.97 -11.76
CA CYS A 235 -9.86 2.48 -10.74
C CYS A 235 -8.41 2.16 -11.16
N LYS A 236 -7.55 3.18 -11.26
CA LYS A 236 -6.11 3.02 -11.53
C LYS A 236 -5.30 3.74 -10.45
N LEU A 237 -4.28 3.05 -9.93
CA LEU A 237 -3.40 3.57 -8.89
C LEU A 237 -2.16 4.23 -9.49
N PHE A 238 -1.66 5.26 -8.80
CA PHE A 238 -0.49 6.03 -9.21
C PHE A 238 0.47 6.22 -8.05
N THR A 239 1.73 5.89 -8.30
CA THR A 239 2.88 6.31 -7.49
C THR A 239 3.80 7.24 -8.27
N GLY A 240 3.72 7.29 -9.60
CA GLY A 240 4.48 8.17 -10.48
C GLY A 240 3.77 9.51 -10.67
N PHE A 241 4.13 10.50 -9.87
CA PHE A 241 3.65 11.88 -9.98
C PHE A 241 4.70 12.85 -9.43
N VAL A 242 4.64 14.10 -9.91
CA VAL A 242 5.45 15.19 -9.36
C VAL A 242 4.95 15.53 -7.97
N ASP A 243 5.77 15.34 -6.93
CA ASP A 243 5.32 15.40 -5.53
C ASP A 243 4.94 16.82 -5.08
N GLN A 244 5.72 17.83 -5.51
CA GLN A 244 5.57 19.21 -5.05
C GLN A 244 4.17 19.80 -5.33
N PRO A 245 3.61 19.76 -6.56
CA PRO A 245 2.29 20.33 -6.82
C PRO A 245 1.15 19.58 -6.11
N VAL A 246 1.29 18.27 -5.90
CA VAL A 246 0.30 17.48 -5.16
C VAL A 246 0.28 17.89 -3.70
N ASN A 247 1.44 17.96 -3.05
CA ASN A 247 1.57 18.39 -1.66
C ASN A 247 1.10 19.84 -1.46
N ALA A 248 1.45 20.74 -2.38
CA ALA A 248 1.03 22.14 -2.35
C ALA A 248 -0.50 22.29 -2.51
N LEU A 249 -1.12 21.49 -3.38
CA LEU A 249 -2.58 21.48 -3.54
C LEU A 249 -3.31 21.14 -2.24
N LEU A 250 -2.77 20.17 -1.49
CA LEU A 250 -3.33 19.74 -0.20
C LEU A 250 -2.93 20.66 0.96
N ASP A 251 -1.94 21.54 0.75
CA ASP A 251 -1.36 22.44 1.78
C ASP A 251 -0.85 21.66 3.01
N VAL A 252 -0.20 20.51 2.78
CA VAL A 252 0.36 19.69 3.86
C VAL A 252 1.74 20.20 4.28
N ASP A 253 1.99 20.18 5.59
CA ASP A 253 3.31 20.47 6.16
C ASP A 253 4.26 19.28 5.91
N LEU A 254 5.23 19.46 5.01
CA LEU A 254 6.18 18.41 4.60
C LEU A 254 7.07 17.88 5.73
N LEU A 255 7.13 18.57 6.87
CA LEU A 255 7.79 18.05 8.06
C LEU A 255 6.90 17.02 8.79
N LYS A 256 5.59 16.99 8.51
CA LYS A 256 4.60 16.19 9.21
C LYS A 256 3.86 15.19 8.34
N GLU A 257 3.65 15.52 7.06
CA GLU A 257 2.79 14.76 6.16
C GLU A 257 3.23 14.90 4.70
N THR A 258 3.01 13.87 3.90
CA THR A 258 3.35 13.88 2.48
C THR A 258 2.40 13.01 1.66
N ALA A 259 2.11 13.41 0.41
CA ALA A 259 1.39 12.58 -0.54
C ALA A 259 2.21 11.31 -0.87
N PHE A 260 1.54 10.16 -0.87
CA PHE A 260 2.20 8.87 -1.06
C PHE A 260 1.70 8.12 -2.30
N SER A 261 0.41 8.15 -2.60
CA SER A 261 -0.20 7.55 -3.78
C SER A 261 -1.47 8.28 -4.17
N MET A 262 -1.94 8.04 -5.41
CA MET A 262 -3.23 8.52 -5.89
C MET A 262 -4.01 7.37 -6.51
N ALA A 263 -5.35 7.48 -6.53
CA ALA A 263 -6.25 6.58 -7.23
C ALA A 263 -7.21 7.40 -8.11
N ALA A 264 -7.18 7.16 -9.41
CA ALA A 264 -8.11 7.73 -10.38
C ALA A 264 -9.35 6.85 -10.46
N ILE A 265 -10.54 7.39 -10.19
CA ILE A 265 -11.78 6.63 -10.05
C ILE A 265 -12.87 7.16 -10.99
N GLY A 266 -13.54 6.22 -11.66
CA GLY A 266 -14.58 6.50 -12.64
C GLY A 266 -14.02 6.83 -14.02
N HIS A 267 -14.91 7.17 -14.95
CA HIS A 267 -14.57 7.55 -16.31
C HIS A 267 -15.47 8.68 -16.79
N ASN A 268 -14.88 9.67 -17.43
CA ASN A 268 -15.58 10.79 -18.03
C ASN A 268 -14.83 11.28 -19.27
N THR A 269 -15.56 11.67 -20.30
CA THR A 269 -15.01 12.21 -21.54
C THR A 269 -14.53 13.67 -21.40
N ALA A 270 -15.07 14.41 -20.43
CA ALA A 270 -14.68 15.80 -20.17
C ALA A 270 -13.41 15.85 -19.30
N VAL A 271 -12.27 16.12 -19.93
CA VAL A 271 -10.99 16.32 -19.24
C VAL A 271 -10.88 17.75 -18.68
N PRO A 272 -10.21 17.95 -17.54
CA PRO A 272 -10.02 19.28 -16.99
C PRO A 272 -9.10 20.11 -17.89
N SER A 273 -9.55 21.31 -18.30
CA SER A 273 -8.82 22.19 -19.22
C SER A 273 -8.10 23.34 -18.52
N ALA A 274 -8.58 23.74 -17.34
CA ALA A 274 -8.02 24.84 -16.57
C ALA A 274 -7.10 24.33 -15.46
N ASN A 275 -6.01 25.06 -15.24
CA ASN A 275 -5.12 24.86 -14.09
C ASN A 275 -5.28 26.09 -13.17
N PRO A 276 -6.21 26.07 -12.22
CA PRO A 276 -6.45 27.20 -11.36
C PRO A 276 -5.22 27.48 -10.49
N LEU A 277 -4.86 28.75 -10.38
CA LEU A 277 -3.90 29.21 -9.39
C LEU A 277 -4.49 29.03 -7.99
N PHE A 278 -3.67 28.66 -7.04
CA PHE A 278 -4.09 28.54 -5.66
C PHE A 278 -2.99 29.00 -4.69
N GLU A 279 -3.42 29.61 -3.61
CA GLU A 279 -2.56 30.09 -2.54
C GLU A 279 -2.53 29.08 -1.38
N PRO A 280 -1.51 29.12 -0.52
CA PRO A 280 -1.48 28.35 0.71
C PRO A 280 -2.71 28.62 1.58
N LEU A 281 -3.31 27.55 2.11
CA LEU A 281 -4.54 27.65 2.93
C LEU A 281 -4.25 28.07 4.37
N LYS A 282 -3.11 27.65 4.93
CA LYS A 282 -2.69 27.89 6.32
C LYS A 282 -3.77 27.53 7.34
N LEU A 283 -4.42 26.39 7.11
CA LEU A 283 -5.50 25.90 7.97
C LEU A 283 -4.96 25.42 9.31
N PRO A 284 -5.58 25.83 10.44
CA PRO A 284 -5.19 25.30 11.74
C PRO A 284 -5.53 23.81 11.84
N LEU A 285 -4.66 23.06 12.51
CA LEU A 285 -4.84 21.64 12.80
C LEU A 285 -4.80 21.42 14.31
N VAL A 286 -5.59 20.45 14.79
CA VAL A 286 -5.43 19.95 16.14
C VAL A 286 -4.12 19.17 16.20
N PRO A 287 -3.17 19.48 17.12
CA PRO A 287 -1.93 18.73 17.27
C PRO A 287 -2.21 17.24 17.54
N TYR A 288 -1.42 16.36 16.94
CA TYR A 288 -1.58 14.91 17.15
C TYR A 288 -1.28 14.50 18.59
N SER A 289 -0.32 15.15 19.23
CA SER A 289 0.07 14.93 20.62
C SER A 289 0.73 16.20 21.20
N ARG A 290 1.09 16.15 22.48
CA ARG A 290 1.76 17.26 23.14
C ARG A 290 3.10 17.59 22.48
N GLU A 291 3.83 16.56 22.05
CA GLU A 291 5.12 16.67 21.36
C GLU A 291 5.15 15.69 20.18
N GLU A 292 5.63 16.15 19.02
CA GLU A 292 5.83 15.31 17.84
C GLU A 292 7.34 15.16 17.61
N VAL A 293 7.84 13.92 17.72
CA VAL A 293 9.26 13.62 17.52
C VAL A 293 9.55 13.40 16.04
N ASP A 294 10.51 14.16 15.50
CA ASP A 294 10.97 13.99 14.12
C ASP A 294 11.94 12.79 13.99
N TYR A 295 11.74 12.02 12.93
CA TYR A 295 12.63 10.95 12.50
C TYR A 295 13.17 11.26 11.09
N PRO A 296 14.26 12.02 10.96
CA PRO A 296 14.74 12.58 9.68
C PRO A 296 14.93 11.55 8.58
N ALA A 297 15.28 10.30 8.92
CA ALA A 297 15.47 9.24 7.93
C ALA A 297 14.22 8.96 7.09
N MET A 298 13.01 9.15 7.65
CA MET A 298 11.74 8.99 6.93
C MET A 298 11.59 10.10 5.86
N ARG A 299 11.80 11.36 6.27
CA ARG A 299 11.71 12.51 5.36
C ARG A 299 12.78 12.46 4.28
N GLN A 300 14.03 12.13 4.65
CA GLN A 300 15.12 11.96 3.69
C GLN A 300 14.81 10.90 2.64
N MET A 301 14.21 9.76 3.04
CA MET A 301 13.79 8.73 2.10
C MET A 301 12.64 9.19 1.20
N GLN A 302 11.68 9.93 1.76
CA GLN A 302 10.60 10.53 0.98
C GLN A 302 11.13 11.53 -0.05
N GLU A 303 11.96 12.48 0.37
CA GLU A 303 12.57 13.49 -0.48
C GLU A 303 13.43 12.86 -1.59
N ALA A 304 14.24 11.85 -1.24
CA ALA A 304 15.02 11.11 -2.20
C ALA A 304 14.18 10.36 -3.24
N SER A 305 12.92 10.03 -2.92
CA SER A 305 12.00 9.36 -3.83
C SER A 305 11.12 10.33 -4.64
N ASN A 306 11.24 11.64 -4.46
CA ASN A 306 10.44 12.62 -5.18
C ASN A 306 10.77 12.65 -6.67
N LEU A 307 9.73 12.76 -7.50
CA LEU A 307 9.83 13.09 -8.91
C LEU A 307 9.57 14.60 -9.07
N THR A 308 10.38 15.25 -9.91
CA THR A 308 10.47 16.72 -9.95
C THR A 308 9.86 17.34 -11.20
N SER A 309 9.60 16.55 -12.23
CA SER A 309 9.00 17.03 -13.48
C SER A 309 8.10 15.99 -14.14
N PRO A 310 7.12 16.42 -14.98
CA PRO A 310 6.30 15.52 -15.77
C PRO A 310 7.12 14.61 -16.69
N ASP A 311 8.23 15.11 -17.26
CA ASP A 311 9.12 14.32 -18.11
C ASP A 311 9.80 13.19 -17.30
N GLU A 312 10.22 13.47 -16.07
CA GLU A 312 10.75 12.45 -15.15
C GLU A 312 9.69 11.40 -14.81
N VAL A 313 8.44 11.81 -14.57
CA VAL A 313 7.32 10.90 -14.34
C VAL A 313 7.06 10.02 -15.56
N ALA A 314 7.03 10.59 -16.76
CA ALA A 314 6.83 9.84 -18.00
C ALA A 314 7.97 8.84 -18.24
N ALA A 315 9.22 9.25 -18.03
CA ALA A 315 10.39 8.39 -18.13
C ALA A 315 10.38 7.27 -17.09
N TRP A 316 9.99 7.58 -15.84
CA TRP A 316 9.85 6.61 -14.75
C TRP A 316 8.79 5.55 -15.09
N ARG A 317 7.62 5.96 -15.54
CA ARG A 317 6.52 5.06 -15.96
C ARG A 317 6.89 4.24 -17.20
N GLY A 318 7.65 4.81 -18.13
CA GLY A 318 8.15 4.13 -19.31
C GLY A 318 9.26 3.12 -19.05
N SER A 319 9.86 3.14 -17.85
CA SER A 319 10.90 2.20 -17.46
C SER A 319 10.35 0.77 -17.40
N LYS A 320 11.13 -0.19 -17.90
CA LYS A 320 10.73 -1.61 -17.92
C LYS A 320 11.60 -2.41 -16.98
N LEU A 321 11.01 -2.88 -15.90
CA LEU A 321 11.64 -3.84 -15.02
C LEU A 321 11.63 -5.22 -15.70
N ILE A 322 12.80 -5.74 -15.99
CA ILE A 322 12.96 -7.09 -16.54
C ILE A 322 13.49 -8.00 -15.44
N ILE A 323 12.62 -8.80 -14.88
CA ILE A 323 12.98 -9.90 -13.98
C ILE A 323 12.83 -11.19 -14.78
N PRO A 324 13.94 -11.83 -15.21
CA PRO A 324 13.84 -13.09 -15.94
C PRO A 324 13.10 -14.13 -15.09
N PRO A 325 12.15 -14.88 -15.66
CA PRO A 325 11.49 -15.96 -14.94
C PRO A 325 12.55 -16.98 -14.47
N ARG A 326 12.48 -17.33 -13.19
CA ARG A 326 13.39 -18.31 -12.61
C ARG A 326 12.97 -19.71 -13.04
N ALA A 327 13.91 -20.48 -13.56
CA ALA A 327 13.67 -21.89 -13.85
C ALA A 327 13.47 -22.66 -12.52
N PRO A 328 12.35 -23.37 -12.35
CA PRO A 328 12.10 -24.19 -11.16
C PRO A 328 13.18 -25.26 -11.01
N LYS A 329 13.57 -25.55 -9.77
CA LYS A 329 14.51 -26.61 -9.42
C LYS A 329 13.89 -27.69 -8.52
N GLY A 330 12.79 -27.33 -7.83
CA GLY A 330 12.05 -28.18 -6.93
C GLY A 330 10.82 -28.81 -7.58
N HIS A 331 10.10 -29.61 -6.81
CA HIS A 331 8.82 -30.18 -7.22
C HIS A 331 7.76 -29.10 -7.36
N LEU A 332 7.08 -29.07 -8.50
CA LEU A 332 6.00 -28.13 -8.81
C LEU A 332 4.64 -28.73 -8.49
N ILE A 333 3.78 -27.93 -7.87
CA ILE A 333 2.43 -28.31 -7.49
C ILE A 333 1.47 -27.23 -8.03
N ASP A 334 0.54 -27.65 -8.91
CA ASP A 334 -0.46 -26.76 -9.47
C ASP A 334 -1.44 -26.29 -8.38
N LEU A 335 -1.79 -25.01 -8.37
CA LEU A 335 -2.89 -24.52 -7.54
C LEU A 335 -4.21 -25.18 -7.96
N GLN A 336 -5.07 -25.43 -6.99
CA GLN A 336 -6.37 -26.10 -7.17
C GLN A 336 -7.51 -25.23 -6.62
N PRO A 337 -7.71 -24.01 -7.14
CA PRO A 337 -8.86 -23.21 -6.74
C PRO A 337 -10.13 -23.90 -7.25
N PRO A 338 -11.18 -24.02 -6.42
CA PRO A 338 -12.42 -24.64 -6.85
C PRO A 338 -13.14 -23.77 -7.90
N PRO A 339 -14.07 -24.35 -8.69
CA PRO A 339 -14.87 -23.60 -9.64
C PRO A 339 -15.62 -22.43 -8.98
N GLY A 340 -15.79 -21.32 -9.71
CA GLY A 340 -16.40 -20.09 -9.20
C GLY A 340 -17.79 -20.29 -8.56
N SER A 341 -18.57 -21.23 -9.08
CA SER A 341 -19.92 -21.57 -8.56
C SER A 341 -19.91 -22.22 -7.17
N THR A 342 -18.79 -22.71 -6.69
CA THR A 342 -18.64 -23.35 -5.38
C THR A 342 -17.89 -22.46 -4.37
N LEU A 343 -17.46 -21.28 -4.78
CA LEU A 343 -16.79 -20.33 -3.91
C LEU A 343 -17.81 -19.65 -2.96
N PRO A 344 -17.36 -19.23 -1.77
CA PRO A 344 -18.19 -18.42 -0.88
C PRO A 344 -18.76 -17.18 -1.57
N ALA A 345 -20.04 -16.89 -1.32
CA ALA A 345 -20.80 -15.81 -1.97
C ALA A 345 -20.90 -14.54 -1.11
N ASP A 346 -20.25 -14.49 0.06
CA ASP A 346 -20.25 -13.30 0.92
C ASP A 346 -19.82 -12.07 0.12
N THR A 347 -20.57 -10.99 0.23
CA THR A 347 -20.29 -9.75 -0.51
C THR A 347 -19.02 -9.09 0.00
N ILE A 348 -18.43 -8.23 -0.81
CA ILE A 348 -17.21 -7.51 -0.42
C ILE A 348 -17.44 -6.66 0.83
N GLU A 349 -18.60 -6.05 0.96
CA GLU A 349 -18.99 -5.24 2.11
C GLU A 349 -19.05 -6.08 3.39
N GLN A 350 -19.69 -7.26 3.33
CA GLN A 350 -19.77 -8.20 4.46
C GLN A 350 -18.39 -8.67 4.90
N VAL A 351 -17.52 -8.98 3.94
CA VAL A 351 -16.16 -9.42 4.21
C VAL A 351 -15.33 -8.31 4.85
N ILE A 352 -15.39 -7.07 4.34
CA ILE A 352 -14.68 -5.93 4.91
C ILE A 352 -15.16 -5.63 6.34
N GLN A 353 -16.47 -5.64 6.59
CA GLN A 353 -17.03 -5.42 7.93
C GLN A 353 -16.62 -6.50 8.94
N ARG A 354 -16.51 -7.75 8.48
CA ARG A 354 -16.09 -8.89 9.31
C ARG A 354 -14.57 -8.91 9.54
N ARG A 355 -13.79 -8.39 8.60
CA ARG A 355 -12.34 -8.44 8.63
C ARG A 355 -11.76 -7.87 9.94
N ALA A 356 -10.78 -8.56 10.46
CA ALA A 356 -9.98 -8.15 11.60
C ALA A 356 -8.52 -8.57 11.38
N SER A 357 -7.58 -8.17 12.23
CA SER A 357 -6.28 -8.83 12.33
C SER A 357 -6.39 -9.92 13.39
N THR A 358 -6.18 -11.16 12.98
CA THR A 358 -6.24 -12.33 13.87
C THR A 358 -5.19 -12.20 14.96
N ARG A 359 -5.58 -12.41 16.22
CA ARG A 359 -4.69 -12.28 17.38
C ARG A 359 -4.19 -13.62 17.90
N LYS A 360 -4.84 -14.72 17.51
CA LYS A 360 -4.46 -16.08 17.83
C LYS A 360 -5.00 -17.03 16.77
N PHE A 361 -4.17 -17.89 16.25
CA PHE A 361 -4.57 -18.97 15.34
C PHE A 361 -4.84 -20.26 16.13
N ALA A 362 -5.70 -21.12 15.56
CA ALA A 362 -6.15 -22.34 16.21
C ALA A 362 -5.21 -23.54 15.97
N ARG A 363 -4.16 -23.41 15.17
CA ARG A 363 -3.30 -24.52 14.66
C ARG A 363 -4.08 -25.60 13.88
N GLU A 364 -5.28 -25.27 13.43
CA GLU A 364 -6.09 -26.14 12.59
C GLU A 364 -5.66 -26.06 11.14
N SER A 365 -5.81 -27.17 10.40
CA SER A 365 -5.50 -27.20 8.98
C SER A 365 -6.51 -26.41 8.16
N ILE A 366 -6.03 -25.69 7.16
CA ILE A 366 -6.82 -25.24 6.02
C ILE A 366 -6.69 -26.25 4.87
N SER A 367 -7.58 -26.21 3.88
CA SER A 367 -7.46 -27.06 2.69
C SER A 367 -6.51 -26.44 1.67
N PHE A 368 -5.95 -27.26 0.80
CA PHE A 368 -5.14 -26.76 -0.31
C PHE A 368 -5.98 -25.93 -1.30
N ALA A 369 -7.27 -26.27 -1.46
CA ALA A 369 -8.23 -25.47 -2.24
C ALA A 369 -8.42 -24.06 -1.66
N GLU A 370 -8.53 -23.90 -0.32
CA GLU A 370 -8.62 -22.60 0.35
C GLU A 370 -7.35 -21.77 0.12
N LEU A 371 -6.17 -22.38 0.31
CA LEU A 371 -4.89 -21.70 0.04
C LEU A 371 -4.74 -21.31 -1.43
N SER A 372 -5.07 -22.23 -2.35
CA SER A 372 -5.01 -22.00 -3.79
C SER A 372 -5.90 -20.83 -4.20
N THR A 373 -7.11 -20.75 -3.63
CA THR A 373 -8.04 -19.63 -3.86
C THR A 373 -7.45 -18.32 -3.36
N ILE A 374 -6.87 -18.28 -2.16
CA ILE A 374 -6.24 -17.07 -1.60
C ILE A 374 -5.13 -16.56 -2.53
N LEU A 375 -4.20 -17.43 -2.92
CA LEU A 375 -3.07 -17.07 -3.77
C LEU A 375 -3.53 -16.62 -5.17
N ASP A 376 -4.45 -17.36 -5.78
CA ASP A 376 -4.99 -17.02 -7.10
C ASP A 376 -5.68 -15.65 -7.12
N ARG A 377 -6.60 -15.40 -6.16
CA ARG A 377 -7.36 -14.16 -6.11
C ARG A 377 -6.51 -12.94 -5.72
N ALA A 378 -5.55 -13.10 -4.80
CA ALA A 378 -4.66 -12.02 -4.41
C ALA A 378 -3.74 -11.57 -5.54
N THR A 379 -3.32 -12.48 -6.42
CA THR A 379 -2.36 -12.21 -7.51
C THR A 379 -3.01 -12.02 -8.88
N GLY A 380 -4.31 -11.71 -8.94
CA GLY A 380 -5.04 -11.41 -10.18
C GLY A 380 -4.64 -10.10 -10.88
N GLY A 381 -3.66 -9.37 -10.34
CA GLY A 381 -3.14 -8.11 -10.88
C GLY A 381 -3.57 -6.88 -10.07
N ILE A 382 -2.85 -5.79 -10.31
CA ILE A 382 -3.08 -4.47 -9.71
C ILE A 382 -3.07 -3.45 -10.85
N PRO A 383 -4.15 -2.69 -11.08
CA PRO A 383 -4.16 -1.62 -12.07
C PRO A 383 -3.38 -0.41 -11.53
N ALA A 384 -2.07 -0.38 -11.78
CA ALA A 384 -1.18 0.65 -11.28
C ALA A 384 -0.14 1.08 -12.32
N ASP A 385 0.38 2.28 -12.17
CA ASP A 385 1.36 2.85 -13.09
C ASP A 385 2.78 2.26 -12.95
N PHE A 386 3.04 1.54 -11.85
CA PHE A 386 4.27 0.77 -11.63
C PHE A 386 4.16 -0.70 -12.09
N ALA A 387 2.98 -1.14 -12.51
CA ALA A 387 2.71 -2.48 -13.03
C ALA A 387 2.41 -2.38 -14.54
N PRO A 388 3.42 -2.44 -15.41
CA PRO A 388 3.26 -2.15 -16.84
C PRO A 388 2.36 -3.15 -17.57
N THR A 389 2.19 -4.34 -17.03
CA THR A 389 1.23 -5.36 -17.50
C THR A 389 0.45 -5.92 -16.33
N VAL A 390 -0.83 -6.26 -16.58
CA VAL A 390 -1.64 -6.97 -15.60
C VAL A 390 -0.93 -8.28 -15.24
N GLY A 391 -0.64 -8.47 -13.95
CA GLY A 391 0.09 -9.63 -13.43
C GLY A 391 1.60 -9.43 -13.21
N SER A 392 2.22 -8.32 -13.67
CA SER A 392 3.58 -8.00 -13.22
C SER A 392 3.57 -7.65 -11.73
N GLN A 393 4.56 -8.16 -11.00
CA GLN A 393 4.72 -7.96 -9.56
C GLN A 393 6.14 -7.55 -9.22
N LEU A 394 6.29 -6.67 -8.22
CA LEU A 394 7.57 -6.28 -7.64
C LEU A 394 7.96 -7.22 -6.49
N ASN A 395 6.96 -7.86 -5.87
CA ASN A 395 7.12 -8.74 -4.72
C ASN A 395 6.82 -10.20 -5.08
N ASP A 396 7.74 -11.09 -4.74
CA ASP A 396 7.55 -12.53 -4.81
C ASP A 396 7.00 -13.09 -3.51
N PHE A 397 6.19 -14.14 -3.57
CA PHE A 397 5.70 -14.84 -2.39
C PHE A 397 6.55 -16.07 -2.08
N TYR A 398 7.06 -16.10 -0.86
CA TYR A 398 7.70 -17.25 -0.23
C TYR A 398 6.82 -17.71 0.92
N LEU A 399 6.51 -18.96 1.00
CA LEU A 399 5.58 -19.50 1.98
C LEU A 399 6.30 -20.45 2.95
N ILE A 400 5.92 -20.36 4.23
CA ILE A 400 6.13 -21.45 5.18
C ILE A 400 4.77 -22.10 5.40
N VAL A 401 4.61 -23.33 4.93
CA VAL A 401 3.39 -24.11 5.08
C VAL A 401 3.53 -25.00 6.30
N HIS A 402 2.61 -24.85 7.27
CA HIS A 402 2.60 -25.61 8.51
C HIS A 402 1.52 -26.67 8.54
N SER A 403 0.30 -26.30 8.10
CA SER A 403 -0.87 -27.16 8.26
C SER A 403 -1.90 -26.87 7.15
N VAL A 404 -1.65 -27.47 5.99
CA VAL A 404 -2.54 -27.42 4.83
C VAL A 404 -2.82 -28.88 4.42
N ARG A 405 -4.10 -29.28 4.38
CA ARG A 405 -4.47 -30.63 3.92
C ARG A 405 -4.07 -30.78 2.46
N ASP A 406 -3.53 -31.92 2.11
CA ASP A 406 -3.07 -32.28 0.76
C ASP A 406 -1.84 -31.50 0.26
N LEU A 407 -1.10 -30.84 1.19
CA LEU A 407 0.16 -30.17 0.91
C LEU A 407 1.16 -30.45 2.04
N ALA A 408 2.34 -30.95 1.71
CA ALA A 408 3.37 -31.26 2.69
C ALA A 408 3.82 -30.00 3.45
N PRO A 409 4.09 -30.07 4.77
CA PRO A 409 4.71 -28.98 5.48
C PRO A 409 6.10 -28.66 4.91
N GLY A 410 6.41 -27.36 4.74
CA GLY A 410 7.66 -26.98 4.12
C GLY A 410 7.76 -25.51 3.77
N ALA A 411 8.88 -25.13 3.17
CA ALA A 411 9.11 -23.83 2.56
C ALA A 411 8.86 -23.91 1.05
N TYR A 412 8.13 -22.95 0.53
CA TYR A 412 7.69 -22.91 -0.87
C TYR A 412 7.97 -21.56 -1.50
N PHE A 413 8.12 -21.56 -2.84
CA PHE A 413 8.06 -20.38 -3.68
C PHE A 413 6.80 -20.43 -4.56
N PHE A 414 6.11 -19.30 -4.70
CA PHE A 414 4.93 -19.23 -5.53
C PHE A 414 5.25 -18.59 -6.89
N HIS A 415 5.14 -19.39 -7.95
CA HIS A 415 5.22 -18.93 -9.33
C HIS A 415 3.85 -18.36 -9.76
N HIS A 416 3.63 -17.08 -9.52
CA HIS A 416 2.31 -16.45 -9.76
C HIS A 416 1.85 -16.51 -11.23
N GLU A 417 2.78 -16.39 -12.19
CA GLU A 417 2.47 -16.49 -13.62
C GLU A 417 2.01 -17.91 -14.03
N ARG A 418 2.57 -18.93 -13.37
CA ARG A 418 2.26 -20.34 -13.63
C ARG A 418 1.14 -20.87 -12.76
N LYS A 419 0.76 -20.15 -11.72
CA LYS A 419 -0.14 -20.60 -10.67
C LYS A 419 0.33 -21.92 -10.02
N GLN A 420 1.63 -22.02 -9.72
CA GLN A 420 2.28 -23.20 -9.17
C GLN A 420 3.07 -22.86 -7.91
N LEU A 421 3.09 -23.79 -6.95
CA LEU A 421 4.01 -23.77 -5.82
C LEU A 421 5.23 -24.65 -6.14
N GLU A 422 6.43 -24.14 -5.86
CA GLU A 422 7.68 -24.90 -5.91
C GLU A 422 8.11 -25.23 -4.49
N LEU A 423 8.26 -26.51 -4.17
CA LEU A 423 8.81 -26.96 -2.90
C LEU A 423 10.33 -26.67 -2.86
N LEU A 424 10.74 -25.80 -1.95
CA LEU A 424 12.15 -25.44 -1.73
C LEU A 424 12.81 -26.32 -0.66
N LYS A 425 12.08 -26.62 0.41
CA LYS A 425 12.55 -27.38 1.55
C LYS A 425 11.36 -28.02 2.27
N GLU A 426 11.37 -29.34 2.42
CA GLU A 426 10.38 -30.07 3.20
C GLU A 426 10.76 -30.06 4.70
N GLY A 427 9.77 -29.93 5.58
CA GLY A 427 9.97 -29.99 7.02
C GLY A 427 8.98 -29.16 7.81
N ASN A 428 9.02 -29.35 9.14
CA ASN A 428 8.25 -28.56 10.08
C ASN A 428 9.07 -27.34 10.53
N PHE A 429 8.63 -26.13 10.15
CA PHE A 429 9.34 -24.88 10.41
C PHE A 429 8.56 -23.92 11.34
N ARG A 430 7.67 -24.42 12.20
CA ARG A 430 6.87 -23.58 13.12
C ARG A 430 7.74 -22.73 14.05
N GLU A 431 8.75 -23.33 14.67
CA GLU A 431 9.65 -22.59 15.56
C GLU A 431 10.43 -21.52 14.80
N GLN A 432 10.92 -21.85 13.61
CA GLN A 432 11.61 -20.90 12.74
C GLN A 432 10.69 -19.76 12.30
N ALA A 433 9.43 -20.05 11.94
CA ALA A 433 8.46 -19.03 11.58
C ALA A 433 8.17 -18.07 12.74
N GLY A 434 8.00 -18.61 13.95
CA GLY A 434 7.87 -17.82 15.17
C GLY A 434 9.09 -16.92 15.40
N TYR A 435 10.30 -17.47 15.30
CA TYR A 435 11.54 -16.70 15.39
C TYR A 435 11.60 -15.60 14.31
N LEU A 436 11.40 -15.96 13.03
CA LEU A 436 11.44 -15.01 11.92
C LEU A 436 10.43 -13.87 12.08
N GLY A 437 9.28 -14.14 12.68
CA GLY A 437 8.24 -13.14 13.00
C GLY A 437 8.47 -12.38 14.30
N LEU A 438 9.70 -12.11 14.68
CA LEU A 438 10.12 -11.44 15.91
C LEU A 438 9.74 -12.19 17.18
N GLU A 439 9.98 -13.49 17.22
CA GLU A 439 9.72 -14.37 18.37
C GLU A 439 8.24 -14.34 18.83
N GLN A 440 7.30 -14.20 17.87
CA GLN A 440 5.86 -14.19 18.13
C GLN A 440 5.24 -15.57 17.89
N ASP A 441 4.22 -15.92 18.69
CA ASP A 441 3.46 -17.15 18.51
C ASP A 441 2.61 -17.14 17.23
N LEU A 442 2.19 -15.96 16.76
CA LEU A 442 1.28 -15.83 15.62
C LEU A 442 1.75 -16.55 14.36
N PRO A 443 2.99 -16.35 13.86
CA PRO A 443 3.49 -17.14 12.72
C PRO A 443 3.61 -18.63 13.05
N ALA A 444 4.08 -18.99 14.24
CA ALA A 444 4.20 -20.40 14.65
C ALA A 444 2.85 -21.12 14.71
N ASP A 445 1.76 -20.41 15.02
CA ASP A 445 0.41 -20.96 15.17
C ASP A 445 -0.40 -20.93 13.86
N ALA A 446 0.03 -20.15 12.87
CA ALA A 446 -0.64 -20.05 11.57
C ALA A 446 -0.68 -21.38 10.83
N SER A 447 -1.53 -21.47 9.80
CA SER A 447 -1.50 -22.58 8.85
C SER A 447 -0.47 -22.35 7.75
N VAL A 448 -0.29 -21.08 7.37
CA VAL A 448 0.68 -20.64 6.35
C VAL A 448 1.16 -19.22 6.68
N ASP A 449 2.45 -18.98 6.54
CA ASP A 449 3.05 -17.65 6.52
C ASP A 449 3.48 -17.28 5.12
N VAL A 450 3.02 -16.14 4.62
CA VAL A 450 3.38 -15.59 3.31
C VAL A 450 4.35 -14.45 3.51
N PHE A 451 5.62 -14.66 3.19
CA PHE A 451 6.68 -13.66 3.18
C PHE A 451 6.79 -13.03 1.79
N PHE A 452 6.80 -11.72 1.73
CA PHE A 452 7.00 -10.94 0.51
C PHE A 452 8.47 -10.58 0.41
N LEU A 453 9.12 -11.00 -0.66
CA LEU A 453 10.52 -10.68 -0.94
C LEU A 453 10.65 -10.03 -2.32
N ALA A 454 11.49 -9.00 -2.43
CA ALA A 454 11.70 -8.27 -3.67
C ALA A 454 13.17 -8.24 -4.08
N ASP A 455 13.43 -8.22 -5.39
CA ASP A 455 14.76 -7.93 -5.95
C ASP A 455 14.98 -6.41 -5.97
N LEU A 456 15.19 -5.82 -4.77
CA LEU A 456 15.32 -4.38 -4.62
C LEU A 456 16.49 -3.82 -5.45
N HIS A 457 17.56 -4.58 -5.68
CA HIS A 457 18.65 -4.12 -6.52
C HIS A 457 18.19 -3.80 -7.94
N LYS A 458 17.43 -4.70 -8.56
CA LYS A 458 16.89 -4.47 -9.90
C LYS A 458 15.81 -3.39 -9.91
N ILE A 459 14.94 -3.39 -8.90
CA ILE A 459 13.85 -2.42 -8.80
C ILE A 459 14.40 -0.99 -8.69
N VAL A 460 15.32 -0.73 -7.76
CA VAL A 460 15.85 0.62 -7.59
C VAL A 460 16.80 1.03 -8.72
N ALA A 461 17.51 0.09 -9.35
CA ALA A 461 18.28 0.37 -10.55
C ALA A 461 17.38 0.83 -11.72
N THR A 462 16.17 0.28 -11.83
CA THR A 462 15.20 0.60 -12.88
C THR A 462 14.42 1.88 -12.56
N TYR A 463 13.80 1.92 -11.36
CA TYR A 463 12.82 2.93 -10.98
C TYR A 463 13.37 4.00 -10.01
N GLY A 464 14.64 3.91 -9.61
CA GLY A 464 15.22 4.79 -8.58
C GLY A 464 14.60 4.54 -7.20
N ASN A 465 14.74 5.53 -6.33
CA ASN A 465 14.18 5.50 -4.97
C ASN A 465 12.65 5.37 -4.95
N ARG A 466 11.96 5.89 -5.96
CA ARG A 466 10.50 5.71 -6.13
C ARG A 466 10.12 4.24 -6.29
N GLY A 467 10.99 3.41 -6.85
CA GLY A 467 10.79 1.96 -6.93
C GLY A 467 10.68 1.31 -5.55
N TYR A 468 11.43 1.79 -4.56
CA TYR A 468 11.29 1.33 -3.17
C TYR A 468 9.90 1.62 -2.61
N ARG A 469 9.39 2.85 -2.82
CA ARG A 469 8.04 3.26 -2.43
C ARG A 469 6.96 2.40 -3.09
N ALA A 470 7.07 2.16 -4.41
CA ALA A 470 6.16 1.29 -5.15
C ALA A 470 6.17 -0.15 -4.63
N THR A 471 7.36 -0.68 -4.27
CA THR A 471 7.52 -2.05 -3.72
C THR A 471 6.80 -2.19 -2.37
N GLN A 472 6.93 -1.21 -1.47
CA GLN A 472 6.24 -1.23 -0.18
C GLN A 472 4.72 -1.13 -0.35
N LEU A 473 4.27 -0.27 -1.29
CA LEU A 473 2.84 -0.09 -1.59
C LEU A 473 2.22 -1.37 -2.17
N GLU A 474 2.88 -1.98 -3.15
CA GLU A 474 2.41 -3.23 -3.75
C GLU A 474 2.30 -4.34 -2.71
N ALA A 475 3.31 -4.50 -1.83
CA ALA A 475 3.27 -5.47 -0.75
C ALA A 475 2.04 -5.27 0.16
N GLY A 476 1.71 -4.01 0.47
CA GLY A 476 0.51 -3.67 1.22
C GLY A 476 -0.79 -4.01 0.49
N ILE A 477 -0.87 -3.74 -0.83
CA ILE A 477 -2.05 -4.07 -1.65
C ILE A 477 -2.24 -5.59 -1.72
N LEU A 478 -1.19 -6.33 -2.03
CA LEU A 478 -1.24 -7.80 -2.08
C LEU A 478 -1.58 -8.39 -0.70
N GLY A 479 -0.99 -7.84 0.36
CA GLY A 479 -1.34 -8.21 1.74
C GLY A 479 -2.80 -7.97 2.07
N GLY A 480 -3.34 -6.81 1.70
CA GLY A 480 -4.77 -6.49 1.84
C GLY A 480 -5.67 -7.46 1.08
N LYS A 481 -5.29 -7.83 -0.16
CA LYS A 481 -6.01 -8.85 -0.95
C LYS A 481 -5.95 -10.23 -0.29
N LEU A 482 -4.80 -10.64 0.29
CA LEU A 482 -4.70 -11.89 1.07
C LEU A 482 -5.65 -11.87 2.27
N TYR A 483 -5.74 -10.74 3.00
CA TYR A 483 -6.71 -10.59 4.09
C TYR A 483 -8.14 -10.79 3.62
N LEU A 484 -8.54 -10.08 2.57
CA LEU A 484 -9.92 -10.16 2.06
C LEU A 484 -10.24 -11.57 1.56
N ALA A 485 -9.31 -12.21 0.83
CA ALA A 485 -9.50 -13.56 0.31
C ALA A 485 -9.57 -14.62 1.43
N ALA A 486 -8.80 -14.46 2.52
CA ALA A 486 -8.89 -15.33 3.69
C ALA A 486 -10.25 -15.14 4.41
N TYR A 487 -10.63 -13.89 4.68
CA TYR A 487 -11.89 -13.60 5.37
C TYR A 487 -13.13 -13.96 4.54
N ALA A 488 -13.07 -13.90 3.21
CA ALA A 488 -14.13 -14.40 2.34
C ALA A 488 -14.34 -15.90 2.49
N GLN A 489 -13.32 -16.64 2.93
CA GLN A 489 -13.39 -18.08 3.20
C GLN A 489 -13.51 -18.42 4.70
N ASN A 490 -13.90 -17.45 5.54
CA ASN A 490 -14.00 -17.58 6.99
C ASN A 490 -12.70 -18.01 7.69
N LEU A 491 -11.55 -17.66 7.07
CA LEU A 491 -10.23 -17.77 7.66
C LEU A 491 -9.81 -16.45 8.29
N GLY A 492 -8.70 -16.46 9.02
CA GLY A 492 -8.07 -15.29 9.60
C GLY A 492 -6.79 -14.93 8.88
N ALA A 493 -6.39 -13.66 9.03
CA ALA A 493 -5.12 -13.13 8.55
C ALA A 493 -4.52 -12.14 9.56
N SER A 494 -3.19 -12.02 9.59
CA SER A 494 -2.49 -11.00 10.37
C SER A 494 -1.20 -10.57 9.66
N GLY A 495 -1.07 -9.26 9.38
CA GLY A 495 0.19 -8.66 8.94
C GLY A 495 1.15 -8.52 10.13
N LEU A 496 2.41 -8.85 9.91
CA LEU A 496 3.43 -8.93 10.94
C LEU A 496 4.73 -8.30 10.46
N THR A 497 5.60 -7.97 11.41
CA THR A 497 7.00 -7.61 11.14
C THR A 497 7.90 -8.82 11.38
N PHE A 498 9.18 -8.73 10.98
CA PHE A 498 10.07 -9.87 10.89
C PHE A 498 11.54 -9.46 11.05
N TYR A 499 12.43 -10.41 11.25
CA TYR A 499 13.87 -10.24 11.15
C TYR A 499 14.29 -10.27 9.67
N ASP A 500 14.66 -9.10 9.13
CA ASP A 500 14.79 -8.87 7.70
C ASP A 500 15.78 -9.83 7.02
N ASP A 501 17.02 -9.90 7.50
CA ASP A 501 18.06 -10.71 6.88
C ASP A 501 17.89 -12.21 7.17
N ASP A 502 17.34 -12.58 8.33
CA ASP A 502 17.10 -13.97 8.70
C ASP A 502 16.03 -14.62 7.83
N VAL A 503 15.00 -13.84 7.41
CA VAL A 503 14.01 -14.30 6.42
C VAL A 503 14.69 -14.64 5.10
N VAL A 504 15.56 -13.76 4.60
CA VAL A 504 16.29 -14.02 3.34
C VAL A 504 17.21 -15.23 3.47
N ASN A 505 17.91 -15.35 4.61
CA ASN A 505 18.79 -16.50 4.89
C ASN A 505 18.02 -17.81 4.96
N PHE A 506 16.83 -17.83 5.58
CA PHE A 506 15.98 -19.02 5.67
C PHE A 506 15.58 -19.56 4.30
N PHE A 507 15.18 -18.69 3.38
CA PHE A 507 14.79 -19.10 2.02
C PHE A 507 15.96 -19.20 1.04
N SER A 508 17.20 -18.92 1.46
CA SER A 508 18.39 -19.07 0.61
C SER A 508 18.76 -20.55 0.43
N PRO A 509 19.36 -20.95 -0.72
CA PRO A 509 19.90 -20.08 -1.78
C PRO A 509 18.88 -19.47 -2.73
N HIS A 510 17.58 -19.87 -2.66
CA HIS A 510 16.54 -19.40 -3.58
C HIS A 510 16.30 -17.88 -3.44
N ALA A 511 16.30 -17.33 -2.23
CA ALA A 511 16.07 -15.92 -1.95
C ALA A 511 17.34 -15.05 -1.94
N LYS A 512 18.52 -15.62 -2.27
CA LYS A 512 19.79 -14.89 -2.24
C LYS A 512 19.73 -13.60 -3.09
N GLY A 513 20.09 -12.47 -2.48
CA GLY A 513 20.09 -11.15 -3.12
C GLY A 513 18.74 -10.43 -3.08
N LYS A 514 17.69 -11.02 -2.53
CA LYS A 514 16.41 -10.36 -2.29
C LYS A 514 16.40 -9.61 -0.96
N SER A 515 15.37 -8.81 -0.76
CA SER A 515 15.06 -8.12 0.49
C SER A 515 13.67 -8.53 0.97
N ALA A 516 13.51 -8.76 2.26
CA ALA A 516 12.21 -9.02 2.87
C ALA A 516 11.42 -7.71 3.00
N ILE A 517 10.17 -7.72 2.57
CA ILE A 517 9.32 -6.53 2.46
C ILE A 517 8.15 -6.57 3.43
N PHE A 518 7.39 -7.68 3.47
CA PHE A 518 6.20 -7.80 4.29
C PHE A 518 5.97 -9.27 4.70
N LEU A 519 5.11 -9.49 5.70
CA LEU A 519 4.69 -10.82 6.16
C LEU A 519 3.19 -10.82 6.46
N VAL A 520 2.48 -11.82 5.95
CA VAL A 520 1.08 -12.11 6.30
C VAL A 520 0.94 -13.56 6.74
N ALA A 521 0.51 -13.77 7.98
CA ALA A 521 0.15 -15.08 8.50
C ALA A 521 -1.34 -15.38 8.22
N LEU A 522 -1.64 -16.60 7.80
CA LEU A 522 -2.96 -17.07 7.39
C LEU A 522 -3.35 -18.35 8.14
N GLY A 523 -4.62 -18.50 8.50
CA GLY A 523 -5.09 -19.73 9.16
C GLY A 523 -6.47 -19.56 9.76
N ARG A 524 -6.94 -20.58 10.50
CA ARG A 524 -8.20 -20.45 11.26
C ARG A 524 -7.97 -19.65 12.52
N SER A 525 -8.81 -18.63 12.73
CA SER A 525 -8.80 -17.87 13.98
C SER A 525 -9.23 -18.76 15.14
N ALA A 526 -8.49 -18.75 16.25
CA ALA A 526 -8.93 -19.42 17.46
C ALA A 526 -10.23 -18.80 17.97
N LYS A 527 -11.17 -19.63 18.42
CA LYS A 527 -12.39 -19.16 19.10
C LYS A 527 -11.96 -18.43 20.38
N LYS A 528 -12.63 -17.32 20.67
CA LYS A 528 -12.42 -16.55 21.90
C LYS A 528 -12.92 -17.32 23.11
#